data_f9f8750cee6d85fe65b75ec4818c4631
#
_entry.id   f9f8750cee6d85fe65b75ec4818c4631
#
_cell.length_a   1.000
_cell.length_b   1.000
_cell.length_c   1.000
_cell.angle_alpha   90.00
_cell.angle_beta   90.00
_cell.angle_gamma   90.00
#
_symmetry.space_group_name_H-M   'P 1'
#
loop_
_entity.id
_entity.type
_entity.pdbx_description
1 polymer ?
#
loop_
_entity_poly.entity_id
_entity_poly.type
_entity_poly.pdbx_seq_one_letter_code
_entity_poly.pdbx_strand_id
1 'polypeptide(L)'
;MQTIQQLTCKSNEYHFLPTCEIIDWPAFRIRGFMHDVGRTYISMAELKKEIDLLSKFKINVFHWHLTENQAWRLESKIYPELNAPENMSRMPGKYYTLQEAKDLVAFCKQRHVTLIPEIDMPGHSEAFVKTFQTDMQSEKGMTILKQLMDEVCETFDTPYIHIGTDEVQFINPQFVPEMVTYIRQKGKKVISWNPGWQYQAGEIDMTQLWSYRGKAQSGIPAIDSRYHYINHFDIFADLVALYNSRIYNQDMGNEDIAGSILAIWNDRYLSDEKQIVAENNLYANMLALAERSWKGGGYGYFDDQTNLLWKNDTGIYTQFVDFENRMLWHKEHTFTNEPFPYVKQTNVVWRITEAFPNEGDLTRSFPPEKEEKESYLYKGKTYQSRIIYGAGLYLRHVWGDLIPGFAG
;
A
#
# COMPACT_ATOMS: atom_id res chain seq x y z
N MET A 1 -11.98 -20.09 -6.26
CA MET A 1 -11.39 -21.00 -5.27
C MET A 1 -11.53 -20.45 -3.83
N GLN A 2 -11.07 -19.22 -3.55
CA GLN A 2 -11.13 -18.62 -2.18
C GLN A 2 -12.56 -18.53 -1.62
N THR A 3 -13.55 -18.17 -2.44
CA THR A 3 -14.96 -18.12 -2.01
C THR A 3 -15.46 -19.49 -1.52
N ILE A 4 -15.09 -20.56 -2.22
CA ILE A 4 -15.41 -21.93 -1.78
C ILE A 4 -14.72 -22.26 -0.46
N GLN A 5 -13.44 -21.87 -0.32
CA GLN A 5 -12.70 -22.07 0.94
C GLN A 5 -13.34 -21.32 2.12
N GLN A 6 -13.81 -20.09 1.89
CA GLN A 6 -14.51 -19.29 2.88
C GLN A 6 -15.85 -19.87 3.29
N LEU A 7 -16.54 -20.57 2.39
CA LEU A 7 -17.82 -21.23 2.65
C LEU A 7 -17.67 -22.64 3.23
N THR A 8 -16.45 -23.20 3.22
CA THR A 8 -16.21 -24.55 3.74
C THR A 8 -16.30 -24.54 5.24
N CYS A 9 -17.28 -25.24 5.77
CA CYS A 9 -17.44 -25.50 7.19
C CYS A 9 -16.64 -26.75 7.58
N LYS A 10 -16.05 -26.70 8.78
CA LYS A 10 -15.28 -27.82 9.35
C LYS A 10 -15.98 -28.32 10.61
N SER A 11 -16.33 -29.61 10.63
CA SER A 11 -16.64 -30.36 11.85
C SER A 11 -15.45 -31.23 12.24
N ASN A 12 -15.50 -31.88 13.38
CA ASN A 12 -14.39 -32.71 13.86
C ASN A 12 -13.98 -33.84 12.89
N GLU A 13 -14.88 -34.29 12.02
CA GLU A 13 -14.65 -35.45 11.12
C GLU A 13 -14.79 -35.09 9.64
N TYR A 14 -15.50 -33.99 9.30
CA TYR A 14 -15.85 -33.70 7.89
C TYR A 14 -15.69 -32.23 7.55
N HIS A 15 -15.32 -32.00 6.29
CA HIS A 15 -15.46 -30.70 5.64
C HIS A 15 -16.73 -30.72 4.78
N PHE A 16 -17.57 -29.73 4.93
CA PHE A 16 -18.81 -29.64 4.15
C PHE A 16 -19.01 -28.23 3.62
N LEU A 17 -19.69 -28.17 2.49
CA LEU A 17 -20.17 -26.90 1.92
C LEU A 17 -21.71 -26.87 2.08
N PRO A 18 -22.27 -25.74 2.54
CA PRO A 18 -23.72 -25.59 2.52
C PRO A 18 -24.21 -25.61 1.06
N THR A 19 -25.40 -26.13 0.84
CA THR A 19 -26.05 -26.00 -0.47
C THR A 19 -26.36 -24.52 -0.69
N CYS A 20 -25.73 -23.93 -1.72
CA CYS A 20 -25.90 -22.50 -2.03
C CYS A 20 -25.67 -22.24 -3.50
N GLU A 21 -26.20 -21.13 -3.98
CA GLU A 21 -25.83 -20.51 -5.25
C GLU A 21 -24.80 -19.43 -4.97
N ILE A 22 -23.72 -19.40 -5.76
CA ILE A 22 -22.63 -18.44 -5.61
C ILE A 22 -22.59 -17.53 -6.83
N ILE A 23 -22.84 -16.24 -6.61
CA ILE A 23 -22.64 -15.16 -7.57
C ILE A 23 -21.63 -14.20 -6.95
N ASP A 24 -20.38 -14.27 -7.42
CA ASP A 24 -19.27 -13.60 -6.75
C ASP A 24 -18.17 -13.19 -7.75
N TRP A 25 -17.95 -11.89 -7.89
CA TRP A 25 -16.89 -11.31 -8.71
C TRP A 25 -16.34 -10.03 -8.07
N PRO A 26 -15.07 -9.63 -8.36
CA PRO A 26 -14.49 -8.42 -7.82
C PRO A 26 -15.05 -7.16 -8.47
N ALA A 27 -15.28 -6.12 -7.67
CA ALA A 27 -15.58 -4.79 -8.18
C ALA A 27 -14.36 -4.16 -8.88
N PHE A 28 -13.15 -4.43 -8.38
CA PHE A 28 -11.90 -3.92 -8.96
C PHE A 28 -10.96 -5.08 -9.36
N ARG A 29 -10.37 -4.97 -10.56
CA ARG A 29 -9.50 -6.03 -11.10
C ARG A 29 -8.14 -6.12 -10.41
N ILE A 30 -7.59 -5.00 -9.90
CA ILE A 30 -6.35 -4.94 -9.13
C ILE A 30 -6.67 -4.71 -7.66
N ARG A 31 -6.17 -5.61 -6.81
CA ARG A 31 -6.29 -5.56 -5.35
C ARG A 31 -4.97 -6.04 -4.79
N GLY A 32 -4.14 -5.10 -4.36
CA GLY A 32 -2.75 -5.44 -4.05
C GLY A 32 -2.21 -4.81 -2.80
N PHE A 33 -1.01 -5.25 -2.48
CA PHE A 33 -0.13 -4.58 -1.52
C PHE A 33 1.27 -4.43 -2.11
N MET A 34 1.97 -3.42 -1.64
CA MET A 34 3.36 -3.14 -1.97
C MET A 34 4.20 -3.23 -0.70
N HIS A 35 5.41 -3.75 -0.83
CA HIS A 35 6.39 -3.73 0.24
C HIS A 35 7.68 -3.08 -0.23
N ASP A 36 8.09 -2.01 0.46
CA ASP A 36 9.37 -1.32 0.25
C ASP A 36 10.50 -2.11 0.88
N VAL A 37 11.13 -2.97 0.07
CA VAL A 37 12.31 -3.72 0.49
C VAL A 37 13.61 -3.00 0.14
N GLY A 38 13.53 -1.99 -0.71
CA GLY A 38 14.67 -1.12 -1.06
C GLY A 38 15.24 -0.43 0.18
N ARG A 39 14.38 0.21 0.98
CA ARG A 39 14.79 0.84 2.23
C ARG A 39 15.12 -0.18 3.31
N THR A 40 14.28 -1.20 3.52
CA THR A 40 14.49 -2.20 4.58
C THR A 40 14.28 -3.60 4.02
N TYR A 41 15.33 -4.42 4.00
CA TYR A 41 15.24 -5.80 3.53
C TYR A 41 14.27 -6.61 4.38
N ILE A 42 13.36 -7.32 3.71
CA ILE A 42 12.41 -8.26 4.30
C ILE A 42 12.79 -9.67 3.85
N SER A 43 12.79 -10.63 4.75
CA SER A 43 13.18 -11.99 4.41
C SER A 43 12.22 -12.62 3.38
N MET A 44 12.74 -13.49 2.55
CA MET A 44 11.93 -14.26 1.59
C MET A 44 10.85 -15.09 2.28
N ALA A 45 11.12 -15.54 3.50
CA ALA A 45 10.16 -16.28 4.32
C ALA A 45 8.97 -15.39 4.74
N GLU A 46 9.25 -14.16 5.17
CA GLU A 46 8.21 -13.19 5.53
C GLU A 46 7.38 -12.78 4.32
N LEU A 47 8.02 -12.42 3.21
CA LEU A 47 7.31 -12.07 1.97
C LEU A 47 6.37 -13.19 1.49
N LYS A 48 6.86 -14.42 1.47
CA LYS A 48 6.04 -15.59 1.09
C LYS A 48 4.86 -15.79 2.04
N LYS A 49 5.05 -15.55 3.33
CA LYS A 49 3.99 -15.65 4.34
C LYS A 49 2.92 -14.58 4.15
N GLU A 50 3.31 -13.32 3.97
CA GLU A 50 2.39 -12.22 3.68
C GLU A 50 1.56 -12.50 2.41
N ILE A 51 2.22 -12.91 1.33
CA ILE A 51 1.56 -13.25 0.06
C ILE A 51 0.58 -14.42 0.25
N ASP A 52 0.98 -15.47 0.97
CA ASP A 52 0.12 -16.64 1.22
C ASP A 52 -1.14 -16.24 2.02
N LEU A 53 -0.96 -15.51 3.10
CA LEU A 53 -2.06 -15.07 3.95
C LEU A 53 -3.02 -14.15 3.19
N LEU A 54 -2.49 -13.11 2.52
CA LEU A 54 -3.31 -12.12 1.85
C LEU A 54 -4.02 -12.66 0.60
N SER A 55 -3.43 -13.64 -0.09
CA SER A 55 -4.06 -14.31 -1.23
C SER A 55 -5.37 -15.02 -0.85
N LYS A 56 -5.50 -15.51 0.39
CA LYS A 56 -6.73 -16.13 0.92
C LYS A 56 -7.89 -15.14 0.99
N PHE A 57 -7.59 -13.85 1.06
CA PHE A 57 -8.54 -12.75 1.07
C PHE A 57 -8.70 -12.07 -0.29
N LYS A 58 -8.38 -12.81 -1.36
CA LYS A 58 -8.58 -12.37 -2.76
C LYS A 58 -7.69 -11.20 -3.18
N ILE A 59 -6.61 -10.93 -2.45
CA ILE A 59 -5.53 -10.06 -2.93
C ILE A 59 -4.83 -10.78 -4.08
N ASN A 60 -4.65 -10.08 -5.20
CA ASN A 60 -4.17 -10.68 -6.44
C ASN A 60 -2.95 -9.98 -7.05
N VAL A 61 -2.40 -8.98 -6.36
CA VAL A 61 -1.19 -8.27 -6.79
C VAL A 61 -0.24 -8.10 -5.60
N PHE A 62 1.03 -8.41 -5.81
CA PHE A 62 2.14 -8.05 -4.95
C PHE A 62 3.09 -7.13 -5.72
N HIS A 63 3.24 -5.89 -5.29
CA HIS A 63 4.17 -4.92 -5.85
C HIS A 63 5.44 -4.92 -5.00
N TRP A 64 6.57 -5.26 -5.61
CA TRP A 64 7.85 -5.45 -4.93
C TRP A 64 8.79 -4.32 -5.26
N HIS A 65 8.90 -3.33 -4.37
CA HIS A 65 9.76 -2.17 -4.53
C HIS A 65 11.21 -2.51 -4.15
N LEU A 66 12.02 -2.88 -5.17
CA LEU A 66 13.32 -3.55 -5.00
C LEU A 66 14.50 -2.60 -4.86
N THR A 67 14.37 -1.36 -5.31
CA THR A 67 15.50 -0.43 -5.37
C THR A 67 15.14 0.92 -4.77
N GLU A 68 16.10 1.50 -4.05
CA GLU A 68 15.97 2.77 -3.35
C GLU A 68 17.35 3.41 -3.12
N ASN A 69 17.38 4.63 -2.60
CA ASN A 69 18.63 5.29 -2.20
C ASN A 69 19.47 4.42 -1.26
N GLN A 70 18.82 3.68 -0.37
CA GLN A 70 19.48 2.85 0.63
C GLN A 70 20.14 1.61 0.06
N ALA A 71 19.57 1.00 -0.98
CA ALA A 71 20.14 -0.21 -1.56
C ALA A 71 19.48 -0.60 -2.89
N TRP A 72 20.22 -1.35 -3.67
CA TRP A 72 19.74 -2.16 -4.79
C TRP A 72 19.56 -3.60 -4.28
N ARG A 73 18.33 -4.08 -4.11
CA ARG A 73 18.04 -5.35 -3.43
C ARG A 73 17.91 -6.56 -4.34
N LEU A 74 18.07 -6.42 -5.64
CA LEU A 74 18.09 -7.56 -6.56
C LEU A 74 19.54 -7.89 -6.95
N GLU A 75 19.91 -9.18 -6.94
CA GLU A 75 21.19 -9.63 -7.45
C GLU A 75 21.38 -9.15 -8.90
N SER A 76 22.56 -8.67 -9.22
CA SER A 76 22.99 -8.50 -10.60
C SER A 76 24.23 -9.33 -10.86
N LYS A 77 24.20 -10.18 -11.88
CA LYS A 77 25.36 -10.96 -12.31
C LYS A 77 26.26 -10.20 -13.25
N ILE A 78 25.68 -9.25 -13.98
CA ILE A 78 26.43 -8.40 -14.90
C ILE A 78 27.15 -7.25 -14.18
N TYR A 79 26.59 -6.83 -13.04
CA TYR A 79 27.13 -5.75 -12.20
C TYR A 79 27.08 -6.12 -10.72
N PRO A 80 27.87 -7.12 -10.29
CA PRO A 80 27.79 -7.62 -8.90
C PRO A 80 28.18 -6.57 -7.86
N GLU A 81 28.89 -5.51 -8.25
CA GLU A 81 29.21 -4.38 -7.41
C GLU A 81 27.97 -3.60 -6.92
N LEU A 82 26.83 -3.68 -7.58
CA LEU A 82 25.56 -3.14 -7.08
C LEU A 82 25.15 -3.74 -5.74
N ASN A 83 25.49 -5.00 -5.53
CA ASN A 83 25.15 -5.73 -4.32
C ASN A 83 26.28 -5.72 -3.27
N ALA A 84 27.37 -5.00 -3.53
CA ALA A 84 28.45 -4.87 -2.58
C ALA A 84 28.01 -4.12 -1.33
N PRO A 85 28.38 -4.60 -0.11
CA PRO A 85 27.92 -4.00 1.14
C PRO A 85 28.21 -2.50 1.27
N GLU A 86 29.34 -2.04 0.73
CA GLU A 86 29.74 -0.64 0.75
C GLU A 86 28.83 0.27 -0.08
N ASN A 87 28.06 -0.27 -1.02
CA ASN A 87 27.11 0.47 -1.84
C ASN A 87 25.69 0.54 -1.23
N MET A 88 25.49 -0.11 -0.08
CA MET A 88 24.23 -0.11 0.65
C MET A 88 24.35 0.70 1.95
N SER A 89 23.52 1.72 2.12
CA SER A 89 23.53 2.55 3.33
C SER A 89 22.68 1.96 4.47
N ARG A 90 21.79 1.02 4.17
CA ARG A 90 20.95 0.33 5.15
C ARG A 90 20.98 -1.18 4.90
N MET A 91 21.17 -1.97 5.95
CA MET A 91 21.29 -3.43 5.90
C MET A 91 22.29 -3.92 4.83
N PRO A 92 23.59 -3.58 4.96
CA PRO A 92 24.61 -3.92 3.98
C PRO A 92 24.68 -5.43 3.66
N GLY A 93 24.83 -5.79 2.40
CA GLY A 93 24.94 -7.18 1.94
C GLY A 93 23.62 -7.97 1.97
N LYS A 94 22.49 -7.33 2.28
CA LYS A 94 21.17 -7.95 2.20
C LYS A 94 20.54 -7.66 0.84
N TYR A 95 20.33 -8.68 0.04
CA TYR A 95 19.67 -8.62 -1.27
C TYR A 95 19.05 -9.98 -1.60
N TYR A 96 18.22 -10.04 -2.61
CA TYR A 96 17.61 -11.25 -3.13
C TYR A 96 18.38 -11.76 -4.33
N THR A 97 18.68 -13.04 -4.36
CA THR A 97 19.26 -13.69 -5.52
C THR A 97 18.27 -13.75 -6.69
N LEU A 98 18.78 -13.83 -7.92
CA LEU A 98 17.90 -14.02 -9.10
C LEU A 98 17.08 -15.30 -8.99
N GLN A 99 17.63 -16.34 -8.33
CA GLN A 99 16.90 -17.59 -8.12
C GLN A 99 15.74 -17.39 -7.12
N GLU A 100 15.98 -16.70 -5.99
CA GLU A 100 14.90 -16.35 -5.04
C GLU A 100 13.80 -15.51 -5.70
N ALA A 101 14.17 -14.59 -6.59
CA ALA A 101 13.20 -13.80 -7.35
C ALA A 101 12.33 -14.69 -8.26
N LYS A 102 12.94 -15.61 -9.01
CA LYS A 102 12.22 -16.60 -9.85
C LYS A 102 11.29 -17.48 -9.01
N ASP A 103 11.78 -17.96 -7.87
CA ASP A 103 11.00 -18.78 -6.94
C ASP A 103 9.82 -18.03 -6.35
N LEU A 104 9.98 -16.73 -6.07
CA LEU A 104 8.88 -15.89 -5.59
C LEU A 104 7.82 -15.66 -6.67
N VAL A 105 8.22 -15.44 -7.93
CA VAL A 105 7.29 -15.37 -9.06
C VAL A 105 6.48 -16.65 -9.19
N ALA A 106 7.14 -17.81 -9.12
CA ALA A 106 6.45 -19.11 -9.18
C ALA A 106 5.49 -19.31 -8.00
N PHE A 107 5.91 -18.90 -6.80
CA PHE A 107 5.10 -18.95 -5.59
C PHE A 107 3.84 -18.06 -5.70
N CYS A 108 3.98 -16.85 -6.24
CA CYS A 108 2.87 -15.93 -6.51
C CYS A 108 1.89 -16.53 -7.53
N LYS A 109 2.39 -17.07 -8.65
CA LYS A 109 1.57 -17.71 -9.67
C LYS A 109 0.70 -18.84 -9.13
N GLN A 110 1.24 -19.68 -8.28
CA GLN A 110 0.49 -20.77 -7.61
C GLN A 110 -0.68 -20.26 -6.75
N ARG A 111 -0.62 -19.00 -6.33
CA ARG A 111 -1.64 -18.33 -5.50
C ARG A 111 -2.52 -17.37 -6.28
N HIS A 112 -2.38 -17.34 -7.60
CA HIS A 112 -3.06 -16.39 -8.48
C HIS A 112 -2.78 -14.93 -8.11
N VAL A 113 -1.56 -14.66 -7.64
CA VAL A 113 -1.04 -13.32 -7.36
C VAL A 113 -0.08 -12.93 -8.47
N THR A 114 -0.28 -11.78 -9.07
CA THR A 114 0.66 -11.19 -10.02
C THR A 114 1.72 -10.42 -9.26
N LEU A 115 2.98 -10.81 -9.41
CA LEU A 115 4.10 -10.05 -8.88
C LEU A 115 4.44 -8.93 -9.87
N ILE A 116 4.57 -7.70 -9.38
CA ILE A 116 5.04 -6.52 -10.12
C ILE A 116 6.37 -6.09 -9.50
N PRO A 117 7.52 -6.40 -10.12
CA PRO A 117 8.80 -5.89 -9.62
C PRO A 117 8.96 -4.43 -10.01
N GLU A 118 9.51 -3.63 -9.11
CA GLU A 118 9.87 -2.25 -9.35
C GLU A 118 11.37 -2.05 -9.28
N ILE A 119 11.88 -1.42 -10.33
CA ILE A 119 13.22 -0.84 -10.40
C ILE A 119 13.00 0.66 -10.59
N ASP A 120 13.14 1.41 -9.52
CA ASP A 120 12.88 2.83 -9.52
C ASP A 120 13.98 3.59 -10.31
N MET A 121 13.53 4.44 -11.21
CA MET A 121 14.38 5.17 -12.13
C MET A 121 13.73 6.48 -12.61
N PRO A 122 14.48 7.55 -12.83
CA PRO A 122 15.89 7.75 -12.48
C PRO A 122 16.07 8.26 -11.05
N GLY A 123 14.97 8.49 -10.30
CA GLY A 123 14.99 8.86 -8.89
C GLY A 123 15.37 7.70 -7.97
N HIS A 124 15.43 7.96 -6.66
CA HIS A 124 15.67 6.95 -5.63
C HIS A 124 16.85 5.99 -5.95
N SER A 125 17.92 6.53 -6.54
CA SER A 125 18.96 5.76 -7.22
C SER A 125 20.38 5.94 -6.64
N GLU A 126 20.52 6.38 -5.38
CA GLU A 126 21.86 6.63 -4.79
C GLU A 126 22.76 5.39 -4.82
N ALA A 127 22.22 4.20 -4.62
CA ALA A 127 22.98 2.96 -4.71
C ALA A 127 23.59 2.76 -6.12
N PHE A 128 22.83 3.06 -7.18
CA PHE A 128 23.32 3.04 -8.55
C PHE A 128 24.38 4.11 -8.79
N VAL A 129 24.10 5.35 -8.39
CA VAL A 129 25.04 6.47 -8.57
C VAL A 129 26.34 6.20 -7.82
N LYS A 130 26.28 5.67 -6.61
CA LYS A 130 27.46 5.32 -5.81
C LYS A 130 28.29 4.23 -6.47
N THR A 131 27.64 3.22 -7.05
CA THR A 131 28.32 2.11 -7.74
C THR A 131 29.01 2.57 -9.01
N PHE A 132 28.31 3.28 -9.89
CA PHE A 132 28.78 3.57 -11.25
C PHE A 132 29.38 4.97 -11.43
N GLN A 133 29.30 5.82 -10.41
CA GLN A 133 29.74 7.22 -10.46
C GLN A 133 29.12 7.97 -11.64
N THR A 134 27.82 7.71 -11.90
CA THR A 134 27.06 8.32 -12.98
C THR A 134 25.57 8.36 -12.67
N ASP A 135 24.87 9.38 -13.17
CA ASP A 135 23.42 9.47 -13.12
C ASP A 135 22.76 8.51 -14.13
N MET A 136 21.60 7.95 -13.79
CA MET A 136 20.87 7.04 -14.69
C MET A 136 20.46 7.72 -16.00
N GLN A 137 20.23 9.04 -16.00
CA GLN A 137 19.81 9.79 -17.18
C GLN A 137 20.96 10.15 -18.14
N SER A 138 22.22 9.91 -17.73
CA SER A 138 23.37 10.07 -18.61
C SER A 138 23.41 8.98 -19.68
N GLU A 139 24.12 9.20 -20.80
CA GLU A 139 24.32 8.19 -21.85
C GLU A 139 24.90 6.88 -21.28
N LYS A 140 25.93 7.01 -20.43
CA LYS A 140 26.53 5.87 -19.72
C LYS A 140 25.52 5.20 -18.79
N GLY A 141 24.79 5.96 -18.00
CA GLY A 141 23.80 5.46 -17.05
C GLY A 141 22.67 4.72 -17.74
N MET A 142 22.13 5.27 -18.83
CA MET A 142 21.08 4.62 -19.63
C MET A 142 21.59 3.29 -20.26
N THR A 143 22.84 3.24 -20.69
CA THR A 143 23.44 2.01 -21.24
C THR A 143 23.50 0.92 -20.17
N ILE A 144 24.01 1.24 -18.99
CA ILE A 144 24.06 0.32 -17.85
C ILE A 144 22.64 -0.13 -17.45
N LEU A 145 21.72 0.83 -17.34
CA LEU A 145 20.35 0.55 -16.92
C LEU A 145 19.62 -0.38 -17.89
N LYS A 146 19.81 -0.21 -19.21
CA LYS A 146 19.25 -1.13 -20.21
C LYS A 146 19.78 -2.56 -20.04
N GLN A 147 21.05 -2.73 -19.75
CA GLN A 147 21.63 -4.06 -19.47
C GLN A 147 21.06 -4.67 -18.18
N LEU A 148 20.87 -3.87 -17.13
CA LEU A 148 20.18 -4.30 -15.92
C LEU A 148 18.73 -4.69 -16.20
N MET A 149 18.04 -3.95 -17.06
CA MET A 149 16.66 -4.28 -17.45
C MET A 149 16.57 -5.55 -18.31
N ASP A 150 17.62 -5.92 -19.05
CA ASP A 150 17.69 -7.22 -19.70
C ASP A 150 17.65 -8.36 -18.66
N GLU A 151 18.50 -8.26 -17.63
CA GLU A 151 18.55 -9.23 -16.54
C GLU A 151 17.23 -9.28 -15.75
N VAL A 152 16.62 -8.12 -15.44
CA VAL A 152 15.32 -8.02 -14.77
C VAL A 152 14.23 -8.66 -15.62
N CYS A 153 14.09 -8.30 -16.88
CA CYS A 153 13.04 -8.83 -17.75
C CYS A 153 13.15 -10.34 -17.99
N GLU A 154 14.37 -10.89 -18.01
CA GLU A 154 14.62 -12.32 -18.11
C GLU A 154 14.29 -13.05 -16.77
N THR A 155 14.59 -12.40 -15.66
CA THR A 155 14.37 -12.99 -14.33
C THR A 155 12.88 -13.06 -13.97
N PHE A 156 12.14 -11.99 -14.25
CA PHE A 156 10.75 -11.88 -13.87
C PHE A 156 9.80 -12.34 -14.97
N ASP A 157 9.35 -13.59 -14.90
CA ASP A 157 8.26 -14.10 -15.76
C ASP A 157 6.89 -13.57 -15.28
N THR A 158 6.72 -12.26 -15.40
CA THR A 158 5.52 -11.51 -15.06
C THR A 158 5.17 -10.54 -16.20
N PRO A 159 3.90 -10.13 -16.33
CA PRO A 159 3.50 -9.25 -17.43
C PRO A 159 3.93 -7.79 -17.27
N TYR A 160 4.25 -7.35 -16.06
CA TYR A 160 4.49 -5.95 -15.74
C TYR A 160 5.87 -5.73 -15.12
N ILE A 161 6.47 -4.59 -15.44
CA ILE A 161 7.60 -3.98 -14.72
C ILE A 161 7.18 -2.57 -14.31
N HIS A 162 7.43 -2.21 -13.05
CA HIS A 162 7.24 -0.85 -12.56
C HIS A 162 8.58 -0.12 -12.59
N ILE A 163 8.61 1.10 -13.11
CA ILE A 163 9.83 1.88 -13.32
C ILE A 163 9.98 3.10 -12.40
N GLY A 164 9.12 3.21 -11.39
CA GLY A 164 9.13 4.37 -10.49
C GLY A 164 8.75 5.67 -11.20
N THR A 165 9.67 6.60 -11.30
CA THR A 165 9.58 7.93 -11.94
C THR A 165 9.06 9.05 -11.08
N ASP A 166 8.91 8.85 -9.78
CA ASP A 166 8.49 9.87 -8.83
C ASP A 166 9.68 10.66 -8.25
N GLU A 167 9.35 11.76 -7.63
CA GLU A 167 10.24 12.62 -6.82
C GLU A 167 11.59 12.99 -7.46
N VAL A 168 11.65 13.12 -8.78
CA VAL A 168 12.87 13.37 -9.52
C VAL A 168 12.73 14.49 -10.54
N GLN A 169 13.83 15.21 -10.80
CA GLN A 169 13.92 16.13 -11.92
C GLN A 169 14.42 15.39 -13.18
N PHE A 170 13.62 15.44 -14.22
CA PHE A 170 14.01 14.89 -15.53
C PHE A 170 14.89 15.90 -16.27
N ILE A 171 16.18 15.58 -16.39
CA ILE A 171 17.16 16.37 -17.13
C ILE A 171 17.35 15.88 -18.57
N ASN A 172 17.00 14.61 -18.82
CA ASN A 172 17.00 14.00 -20.14
C ASN A 172 15.56 13.68 -20.58
N PRO A 173 14.97 14.44 -21.52
CA PRO A 173 13.59 14.25 -21.94
C PRO A 173 13.37 12.94 -22.71
N GLN A 174 14.41 12.26 -23.15
CA GLN A 174 14.31 10.97 -23.83
C GLN A 174 14.39 9.78 -22.88
N PHE A 175 14.77 10.00 -21.62
CA PHE A 175 15.01 8.93 -20.65
C PHE A 175 13.80 8.00 -20.50
N VAL A 176 12.66 8.55 -20.09
CA VAL A 176 11.45 7.74 -19.83
C VAL A 176 10.90 7.13 -21.12
N PRO A 177 10.71 7.86 -22.24
CA PRO A 177 10.26 7.27 -23.50
C PRO A 177 11.15 6.12 -24.01
N GLU A 178 12.48 6.26 -23.90
CA GLU A 178 13.40 5.19 -24.28
C GLU A 178 13.31 3.97 -23.39
N MET A 179 13.25 4.17 -22.06
CA MET A 179 13.16 3.06 -21.11
C MET A 179 11.83 2.30 -21.25
N VAL A 180 10.71 3.00 -21.41
CA VAL A 180 9.41 2.37 -21.68
C VAL A 180 9.46 1.56 -22.97
N THR A 181 9.98 2.15 -24.05
CA THR A 181 10.12 1.46 -25.35
C THR A 181 11.01 0.22 -25.23
N TYR A 182 12.14 0.33 -24.54
CA TYR A 182 13.08 -0.76 -24.36
C TYR A 182 12.46 -1.95 -23.59
N ILE A 183 11.76 -1.67 -22.49
CA ILE A 183 11.10 -2.71 -21.68
C ILE A 183 9.95 -3.37 -22.46
N ARG A 184 9.19 -2.59 -23.23
CA ARG A 184 8.13 -3.13 -24.11
C ARG A 184 8.69 -4.05 -25.20
N GLN A 185 9.88 -3.76 -25.75
CA GLN A 185 10.56 -4.66 -26.71
C GLN A 185 10.94 -6.01 -26.09
N LYS A 186 11.06 -6.09 -24.76
CA LYS A 186 11.25 -7.34 -24.01
C LYS A 186 9.92 -8.07 -23.72
N GLY A 187 8.79 -7.60 -24.29
CA GLY A 187 7.48 -8.20 -24.10
C GLY A 187 6.79 -7.87 -22.77
N LYS A 188 7.29 -6.88 -22.04
CA LYS A 188 6.70 -6.45 -20.77
C LYS A 188 5.83 -5.20 -20.96
N LYS A 189 4.82 -5.06 -20.11
CA LYS A 189 4.06 -3.82 -19.92
C LYS A 189 4.71 -2.99 -18.83
N VAL A 190 4.58 -1.67 -18.93
CA VAL A 190 5.26 -0.75 -18.03
C VAL A 190 4.26 0.00 -17.18
N ILE A 191 4.56 0.08 -15.88
CA ILE A 191 3.83 0.89 -14.89
C ILE A 191 4.79 1.94 -14.33
N SER A 192 4.26 3.11 -13.98
CA SER A 192 5.06 4.13 -13.28
C SER A 192 4.21 4.91 -12.27
N TRP A 193 4.87 5.62 -11.35
CA TRP A 193 4.20 6.50 -10.41
C TRP A 193 3.61 7.75 -11.08
N ASN A 194 2.50 8.24 -10.50
CA ASN A 194 1.88 9.52 -10.86
C ASN A 194 1.46 10.24 -9.55
N PRO A 195 1.95 11.46 -9.26
CA PRO A 195 2.82 12.31 -10.07
C PRO A 195 4.19 11.71 -10.36
N GLY A 196 4.70 12.02 -11.55
CA GLY A 196 5.99 11.62 -12.06
C GLY A 196 6.13 12.16 -13.49
N TRP A 197 6.57 11.32 -14.42
CA TRP A 197 6.59 11.67 -15.83
C TRP A 197 5.15 11.86 -16.35
N GLN A 198 4.97 12.84 -17.24
CA GLN A 198 3.68 13.12 -17.88
C GLN A 198 3.53 12.29 -19.17
N TYR A 199 2.54 11.42 -19.19
CA TYR A 199 2.28 10.54 -20.33
C TYR A 199 1.08 11.00 -21.16
N GLN A 200 1.10 10.67 -22.44
CA GLN A 200 -0.08 10.63 -23.30
C GLN A 200 -0.62 9.21 -23.37
N ALA A 201 -1.88 9.06 -23.78
CA ALA A 201 -2.48 7.73 -23.97
C ALA A 201 -1.65 6.90 -24.98
N GLY A 202 -1.31 5.67 -24.59
CA GLY A 202 -0.46 4.76 -25.37
C GLY A 202 1.05 4.85 -25.06
N GLU A 203 1.53 5.89 -24.40
CA GLU A 203 2.92 6.01 -24.03
C GLU A 203 3.31 5.14 -22.83
N ILE A 204 2.36 4.83 -21.96
CA ILE A 204 2.53 3.94 -20.81
C ILE A 204 1.38 2.93 -20.75
N ASP A 205 1.55 1.78 -20.11
CA ASP A 205 0.50 0.77 -20.01
C ASP A 205 -0.39 0.96 -18.78
N MET A 206 0.12 1.58 -17.73
CA MET A 206 -0.62 1.90 -16.50
C MET A 206 0.14 2.90 -15.65
N THR A 207 -0.58 3.69 -14.85
CA THR A 207 0.02 4.53 -13.81
C THR A 207 -0.45 4.11 -12.43
N GLN A 208 0.40 4.31 -11.41
CA GLN A 208 0.06 4.14 -10.01
C GLN A 208 0.07 5.50 -9.31
N LEU A 209 -1.08 5.89 -8.78
CA LEU A 209 -1.27 7.20 -8.16
C LEU A 209 -0.78 7.14 -6.72
N TRP A 210 0.24 7.92 -6.36
CA TRP A 210 0.84 7.86 -5.04
C TRP A 210 0.57 9.07 -4.15
N SER A 211 0.23 10.20 -4.73
CA SER A 211 0.01 11.47 -4.02
C SER A 211 -1.39 12.01 -4.33
N TYR A 212 -1.96 12.80 -3.41
CA TYR A 212 -3.22 13.52 -3.64
C TYR A 212 -3.22 14.36 -4.93
N ARG A 213 -2.05 14.70 -5.44
CA ARG A 213 -1.87 15.41 -6.73
C ARG A 213 -2.02 14.48 -7.93
N GLY A 214 -1.88 13.17 -7.74
CA GLY A 214 -2.03 12.17 -8.80
C GLY A 214 -3.46 12.12 -9.32
N LYS A 215 -3.60 12.09 -10.65
CA LYS A 215 -4.90 12.03 -11.31
C LYS A 215 -4.90 10.94 -12.37
N ALA A 216 -5.97 10.16 -12.41
CA ALA A 216 -6.21 9.26 -13.50
C ALA A 216 -6.44 10.05 -14.79
N GLN A 217 -5.97 9.50 -15.89
CA GLN A 217 -6.06 10.08 -17.23
C GLN A 217 -6.86 9.12 -18.13
N SER A 218 -7.77 9.65 -18.92
CA SER A 218 -8.51 8.81 -19.88
C SER A 218 -7.57 8.12 -20.85
N GLY A 219 -7.78 6.82 -21.05
CA GLY A 219 -6.96 5.98 -21.91
C GLY A 219 -5.65 5.48 -21.29
N ILE A 220 -5.41 5.77 -19.99
CA ILE A 220 -4.28 5.21 -19.21
C ILE A 220 -4.86 4.60 -17.93
N PRO A 221 -4.95 3.27 -17.82
CA PRO A 221 -5.43 2.64 -16.60
C PRO A 221 -4.62 3.07 -15.38
N ALA A 222 -5.29 3.36 -14.27
CA ALA A 222 -4.64 3.81 -13.04
C ALA A 222 -4.91 2.85 -11.88
N ILE A 223 -3.92 2.71 -11.01
CA ILE A 223 -4.01 2.07 -9.69
C ILE A 223 -4.05 3.18 -8.65
N ASP A 224 -5.03 3.18 -7.76
CA ASP A 224 -5.14 4.20 -6.71
C ASP A 224 -4.41 3.76 -5.44
N SER A 225 -3.29 4.41 -5.12
CA SER A 225 -2.56 4.23 -3.85
C SER A 225 -2.47 5.53 -3.03
N ARG A 226 -3.14 6.61 -3.47
CA ARG A 226 -2.95 7.98 -2.95
C ARG A 226 -3.20 8.14 -1.46
N TYR A 227 -4.12 7.37 -0.89
CA TYR A 227 -4.47 7.40 0.54
C TYR A 227 -4.31 6.03 1.19
N HIS A 228 -3.62 5.12 0.52
CA HIS A 228 -3.42 3.75 0.94
C HIS A 228 -1.96 3.49 1.35
N TYR A 229 -1.31 4.51 1.95
CA TYR A 229 0.02 4.39 2.53
C TYR A 229 -0.09 4.02 4.01
N ILE A 230 0.66 3.01 4.44
CA ILE A 230 0.75 2.60 5.83
C ILE A 230 2.19 2.69 6.31
N ASN A 231 2.70 3.90 6.41
CA ASN A 231 4.06 4.19 6.86
C ASN A 231 4.11 5.01 8.17
N HIS A 232 2.99 5.07 8.88
CA HIS A 232 2.85 5.97 10.03
C HIS A 232 3.07 5.29 11.37
N PHE A 233 3.21 3.96 11.40
CA PHE A 233 3.35 3.18 12.64
C PHE A 233 2.22 3.44 13.63
N ASP A 234 1.00 3.36 13.15
CA ASP A 234 -0.20 3.66 13.90
C ASP A 234 -1.19 2.51 13.80
N ILE A 235 -1.45 1.86 14.93
CA ILE A 235 -2.41 0.75 15.02
C ILE A 235 -3.86 1.16 14.74
N PHE A 236 -4.16 2.45 14.75
CA PHE A 236 -5.46 3.00 14.36
C PHE A 236 -5.51 3.42 12.91
N ALA A 237 -4.34 3.40 12.24
CA ALA A 237 -4.20 3.92 10.89
C ALA A 237 -5.31 3.41 10.00
N ASP A 238 -5.85 4.27 9.24
CA ASP A 238 -6.61 4.12 8.01
C ASP A 238 -7.72 3.07 7.94
N LEU A 239 -7.85 2.15 8.89
CA LEU A 239 -8.77 1.02 8.79
C LEU A 239 -10.22 1.47 8.50
N VAL A 240 -10.71 2.43 9.26
CA VAL A 240 -12.09 2.94 9.09
C VAL A 240 -12.22 3.67 7.76
N ALA A 241 -11.23 4.52 7.44
CA ALA A 241 -11.20 5.23 6.19
C ALA A 241 -11.06 4.29 4.98
N LEU A 242 -10.17 3.30 5.05
CA LEU A 242 -10.00 2.27 4.01
C LEU A 242 -11.27 1.49 3.77
N TYR A 243 -11.98 1.12 4.85
CA TYR A 243 -13.23 0.39 4.73
C TYR A 243 -14.38 1.26 4.18
N ASN A 244 -14.49 2.51 4.62
CA ASN A 244 -15.60 3.39 4.26
C ASN A 244 -15.40 4.09 2.90
N SER A 245 -14.16 4.28 2.46
CA SER A 245 -13.88 5.08 1.27
C SER A 245 -14.05 4.32 -0.04
N ARG A 246 -14.60 4.99 -1.05
CA ARG A 246 -14.55 4.54 -2.43
C ARG A 246 -13.13 4.57 -2.96
N ILE A 247 -12.76 3.58 -3.74
CA ILE A 247 -11.49 3.60 -4.49
C ILE A 247 -11.65 4.59 -5.66
N TYR A 248 -10.81 5.61 -5.69
CA TYR A 248 -10.84 6.71 -6.68
C TYR A 248 -12.24 7.30 -6.90
N ASN A 249 -13.05 7.39 -5.85
CA ASN A 249 -14.45 7.86 -5.91
C ASN A 249 -15.33 7.08 -6.90
N GLN A 250 -15.04 5.82 -7.13
CA GLN A 250 -15.78 4.92 -8.02
C GLN A 250 -16.46 3.80 -7.23
N ASP A 251 -17.66 3.40 -7.64
CA ASP A 251 -18.34 2.25 -7.06
C ASP A 251 -17.70 0.93 -7.51
N MET A 252 -17.15 0.91 -8.72
CA MET A 252 -16.41 -0.23 -9.28
C MET A 252 -15.34 0.24 -10.25
N GLY A 253 -14.39 -0.65 -10.54
CA GLY A 253 -13.37 -0.41 -11.54
C GLY A 253 -13.92 -0.27 -12.95
N ASN A 254 -13.19 0.43 -13.78
CA ASN A 254 -13.49 0.65 -15.19
C ASN A 254 -12.19 0.63 -16.02
N GLU A 255 -12.24 1.12 -17.25
CA GLU A 255 -11.06 1.16 -18.14
C GLU A 255 -9.96 2.08 -17.61
N ASP A 256 -10.34 3.20 -16.95
CA ASP A 256 -9.41 4.18 -16.41
C ASP A 256 -8.97 3.85 -14.96
N ILE A 257 -9.78 3.13 -14.18
CA ILE A 257 -9.48 2.79 -12.79
C ILE A 257 -9.41 1.28 -12.62
N ALA A 258 -8.20 0.77 -12.50
CA ALA A 258 -7.94 -0.67 -12.40
C ALA A 258 -8.19 -1.25 -11.00
N GLY A 259 -7.97 -0.46 -9.96
CA GLY A 259 -8.09 -0.88 -8.58
C GLY A 259 -7.18 -0.13 -7.64
N SER A 260 -6.75 -0.78 -6.57
CA SER A 260 -5.91 -0.18 -5.54
C SER A 260 -4.81 -1.12 -5.06
N ILE A 261 -3.69 -0.52 -4.67
CA ILE A 261 -2.57 -1.17 -3.98
C ILE A 261 -2.29 -0.37 -2.71
N LEU A 262 -2.33 -1.05 -1.56
CA LEU A 262 -1.91 -0.50 -0.29
C LEU A 262 -0.39 -0.61 -0.18
N ALA A 263 0.29 0.49 0.14
CA ALA A 263 1.74 0.57 0.10
C ALA A 263 2.34 0.66 1.51
N ILE A 264 3.28 -0.25 1.81
CA ILE A 264 4.11 -0.21 3.00
C ILE A 264 5.43 0.46 2.62
N TRP A 265 5.65 1.67 3.15
CA TRP A 265 6.91 2.39 3.01
C TRP A 265 7.72 2.27 4.30
N ASN A 266 8.98 1.85 4.15
CA ASN A 266 9.91 1.63 5.27
C ASN A 266 10.83 2.83 5.49
N ASP A 267 10.29 4.05 5.51
CA ASP A 267 11.05 5.28 5.77
C ASP A 267 11.74 5.22 7.14
N ARG A 268 11.00 4.81 8.17
CA ARG A 268 11.58 4.52 9.47
C ARG A 268 12.26 3.17 9.47
N TYR A 269 13.47 3.14 10.00
CA TYR A 269 14.21 1.90 10.13
C TYR A 269 13.76 1.10 11.34
N LEU A 270 13.29 -0.10 11.08
CA LEU A 270 13.08 -1.16 12.07
C LEU A 270 13.88 -2.37 11.64
N SER A 271 14.63 -2.96 12.58
CA SER A 271 15.47 -4.13 12.29
C SER A 271 14.71 -5.45 12.32
N ASP A 272 13.53 -5.47 12.94
CA ASP A 272 12.66 -6.64 13.04
C ASP A 272 11.49 -6.53 12.06
N GLU A 273 11.45 -7.44 11.10
CA GLU A 273 10.40 -7.51 10.07
C GLU A 273 9.00 -7.73 10.65
N LYS A 274 8.86 -8.46 11.76
CA LYS A 274 7.58 -8.61 12.45
C LYS A 274 7.11 -7.31 13.08
N GLN A 275 8.04 -6.50 13.56
CA GLN A 275 7.73 -5.18 14.09
C GLN A 275 7.27 -4.24 12.97
N ILE A 276 7.84 -4.33 11.76
CA ILE A 276 7.37 -3.58 10.59
C ILE A 276 5.90 -3.93 10.29
N VAL A 277 5.58 -5.21 10.26
CA VAL A 277 4.20 -5.70 10.03
C VAL A 277 3.25 -5.21 11.13
N ALA A 278 3.68 -5.27 12.39
CA ALA A 278 2.88 -4.86 13.53
C ALA A 278 2.62 -3.34 13.54
N GLU A 279 3.65 -2.54 13.44
CA GLU A 279 3.54 -1.08 13.59
C GLU A 279 2.82 -0.42 12.40
N ASN A 280 2.86 -1.05 11.23
CA ASN A 280 2.07 -0.62 10.07
C ASN A 280 0.64 -1.19 10.08
N ASN A 281 0.28 -2.03 11.04
CA ASN A 281 -1.02 -2.70 11.12
C ASN A 281 -1.43 -3.37 9.78
N LEU A 282 -0.47 -4.04 9.14
CA LEU A 282 -0.59 -4.55 7.77
C LEU A 282 -1.87 -5.37 7.58
N TYR A 283 -2.08 -6.38 8.39
CA TYR A 283 -3.15 -7.34 8.14
C TYR A 283 -4.54 -6.73 8.29
N ALA A 284 -4.76 -5.90 9.32
CA ALA A 284 -6.04 -5.24 9.49
C ALA A 284 -6.36 -4.31 8.31
N ASN A 285 -5.42 -3.46 7.92
CA ASN A 285 -5.59 -2.54 6.79
C ASN A 285 -5.79 -3.28 5.46
N MET A 286 -5.04 -4.36 5.24
CA MET A 286 -5.21 -5.17 4.04
C MET A 286 -6.56 -5.87 3.97
N LEU A 287 -7.12 -6.33 5.09
CA LEU A 287 -8.46 -6.92 5.12
C LEU A 287 -9.54 -5.88 4.78
N ALA A 288 -9.39 -4.64 5.26
CA ALA A 288 -10.29 -3.55 4.89
C ALA A 288 -10.22 -3.25 3.39
N LEU A 289 -9.01 -3.13 2.83
CA LEU A 289 -8.83 -2.94 1.39
C LEU A 289 -9.37 -4.13 0.58
N ALA A 290 -9.11 -5.36 1.04
CA ALA A 290 -9.56 -6.57 0.35
C ALA A 290 -11.10 -6.57 0.23
N GLU A 291 -11.81 -6.28 1.31
CA GLU A 291 -13.27 -6.21 1.28
C GLU A 291 -13.76 -5.05 0.42
N ARG A 292 -13.21 -3.86 0.57
CA ARG A 292 -13.61 -2.70 -0.23
C ARG A 292 -13.37 -2.91 -1.72
N SER A 293 -12.23 -3.41 -2.10
CA SER A 293 -11.88 -3.63 -3.50
C SER A 293 -12.62 -4.82 -4.13
N TRP A 294 -13.11 -5.75 -3.31
CA TRP A 294 -13.96 -6.84 -3.77
C TRP A 294 -15.43 -6.41 -3.92
N LYS A 295 -16.00 -5.80 -2.88
CA LYS A 295 -17.41 -5.36 -2.88
C LYS A 295 -17.66 -4.13 -3.75
N GLY A 296 -16.70 -3.25 -3.85
CA GLY A 296 -16.91 -1.93 -4.44
C GLY A 296 -17.74 -1.00 -3.55
N GLY A 297 -18.15 0.11 -4.09
CA GLY A 297 -18.88 1.15 -3.39
C GLY A 297 -18.07 1.80 -2.28
N GLY A 298 -18.73 2.34 -1.32
CA GLY A 298 -18.18 3.08 -0.19
C GLY A 298 -19.03 4.31 0.12
N TYR A 299 -18.69 4.98 1.21
CA TYR A 299 -19.46 6.14 1.65
C TYR A 299 -19.02 7.43 0.95
N GLY A 300 -17.72 7.68 0.94
CA GLY A 300 -17.09 8.83 0.31
C GLY A 300 -15.73 8.46 -0.24
N TYR A 301 -14.96 9.43 -0.64
CA TYR A 301 -13.59 9.23 -1.11
C TYR A 301 -12.63 10.03 -0.25
N PHE A 302 -12.18 9.45 0.86
CA PHE A 302 -11.27 10.08 1.82
C PHE A 302 -11.64 11.54 2.14
N ASP A 303 -12.94 11.81 2.26
CA ASP A 303 -13.43 13.07 2.77
C ASP A 303 -13.41 13.08 4.31
N ASP A 304 -13.78 14.20 4.89
CA ASP A 304 -13.71 14.43 6.33
C ASP A 304 -14.58 13.48 7.17
N GLN A 305 -15.40 12.65 6.54
CA GLN A 305 -16.35 11.78 7.23
C GLN A 305 -16.04 10.28 7.10
N THR A 306 -15.19 9.87 6.15
CA THR A 306 -14.92 8.45 5.90
C THR A 306 -14.18 7.77 7.04
N ASN A 307 -13.46 8.52 7.85
CA ASN A 307 -12.75 8.04 9.03
C ASN A 307 -13.61 7.92 10.29
N LEU A 308 -14.89 8.28 10.22
CA LEU A 308 -15.80 8.31 11.37
C LEU A 308 -16.77 7.14 11.35
N LEU A 309 -17.11 6.65 12.54
CA LEU A 309 -18.11 5.64 12.78
C LEU A 309 -19.29 6.26 13.53
N TRP A 310 -20.31 6.65 12.81
CA TRP A 310 -21.48 7.28 13.36
C TRP A 310 -22.47 6.24 13.89
N LYS A 311 -22.59 6.08 15.21
CA LYS A 311 -23.47 5.10 15.84
C LYS A 311 -24.95 5.29 15.45
N ASN A 312 -25.34 6.49 15.10
CA ASN A 312 -26.71 6.80 14.67
C ASN A 312 -26.94 6.52 13.18
N ASP A 313 -25.86 6.33 12.39
CA ASP A 313 -25.95 5.87 11.02
C ASP A 313 -25.99 4.34 11.00
N THR A 314 -27.16 3.77 11.06
CA THR A 314 -27.36 2.32 11.18
C THR A 314 -26.84 1.54 10.00
N GLY A 315 -26.74 2.13 8.81
CA GLY A 315 -26.23 1.48 7.60
C GLY A 315 -24.71 1.30 7.64
N ILE A 316 -23.97 2.40 7.70
CA ILE A 316 -22.49 2.41 7.66
C ILE A 316 -21.92 1.77 8.91
N TYR A 317 -22.42 2.15 10.08
CA TYR A 317 -21.96 1.61 11.35
C TYR A 317 -22.14 0.09 11.44
N THR A 318 -23.34 -0.40 11.07
CA THR A 318 -23.65 -1.84 11.13
C THR A 318 -22.76 -2.64 10.16
N GLN A 319 -22.52 -2.13 8.95
CA GLN A 319 -21.64 -2.79 8.00
C GLN A 319 -20.20 -2.84 8.50
N PHE A 320 -19.71 -1.77 9.11
CA PHE A 320 -18.38 -1.76 9.70
C PHE A 320 -18.28 -2.72 10.90
N VAL A 321 -19.28 -2.75 11.79
CA VAL A 321 -19.32 -3.69 12.93
C VAL A 321 -19.27 -5.14 12.46
N ASP A 322 -20.01 -5.48 11.40
CA ASP A 322 -19.97 -6.81 10.80
C ASP A 322 -18.58 -7.15 10.24
N PHE A 323 -18.00 -6.23 9.49
CA PHE A 323 -16.62 -6.38 8.98
C PHE A 323 -15.62 -6.54 10.13
N GLU A 324 -15.68 -5.68 11.15
CA GLU A 324 -14.75 -5.70 12.28
C GLU A 324 -14.84 -7.03 13.04
N ASN A 325 -16.05 -7.57 13.25
CA ASN A 325 -16.24 -8.86 13.91
C ASN A 325 -15.66 -10.01 13.08
N ARG A 326 -15.86 -10.02 11.77
CA ARG A 326 -15.25 -11.03 10.87
C ARG A 326 -13.73 -10.92 10.85
N MET A 327 -13.20 -9.71 10.80
CA MET A 327 -11.76 -9.45 10.86
C MET A 327 -11.16 -9.94 12.19
N LEU A 328 -11.80 -9.68 13.32
CA LEU A 328 -11.37 -10.14 14.64
C LEU A 328 -11.41 -11.68 14.72
N TRP A 329 -12.42 -12.31 14.13
CA TRP A 329 -12.44 -13.77 14.01
C TRP A 329 -11.23 -14.30 13.23
N HIS A 330 -10.89 -13.67 12.10
CA HIS A 330 -9.71 -14.03 11.33
C HIS A 330 -8.40 -13.77 12.10
N LYS A 331 -8.32 -12.68 12.86
CA LYS A 331 -7.18 -12.44 13.76
C LYS A 331 -6.93 -13.65 14.67
N GLU A 332 -7.97 -14.21 15.25
CA GLU A 332 -7.87 -15.33 16.20
C GLU A 332 -7.67 -16.69 15.52
N HIS A 333 -8.14 -16.87 14.27
CA HIS A 333 -8.15 -18.19 13.64
C HIS A 333 -7.21 -18.34 12.43
N THR A 334 -6.96 -17.24 11.71
CA THR A 334 -6.12 -17.25 10.51
C THR A 334 -4.75 -16.65 10.76
N PHE A 335 -4.67 -15.61 11.59
CA PHE A 335 -3.46 -14.83 11.87
C PHE A 335 -2.91 -15.12 13.29
N THR A 336 -3.15 -16.29 13.84
CA THR A 336 -2.82 -16.64 15.25
C THR A 336 -1.36 -16.42 15.64
N ASN A 337 -0.43 -16.55 14.70
CA ASN A 337 1.01 -16.44 14.94
C ASN A 337 1.60 -15.17 14.34
N GLU A 338 0.74 -14.28 13.85
CA GLU A 338 1.15 -13.08 13.17
C GLU A 338 1.00 -11.84 14.07
N PRO A 339 1.87 -10.85 13.89
CA PRO A 339 1.71 -9.58 14.58
C PRO A 339 0.48 -8.86 14.01
N PHE A 340 -0.60 -8.91 14.76
CA PHE A 340 -1.88 -8.28 14.41
C PHE A 340 -2.35 -7.42 15.57
N PRO A 341 -1.66 -6.31 15.89
CA PRO A 341 -2.14 -5.38 16.89
C PRO A 341 -3.41 -4.71 16.38
N TYR A 342 -4.43 -4.71 17.20
CA TYR A 342 -5.69 -4.10 16.81
C TYR A 342 -6.48 -3.65 18.03
N VAL A 343 -6.93 -2.42 18.02
CA VAL A 343 -7.89 -1.88 18.99
C VAL A 343 -9.25 -1.80 18.31
N LYS A 344 -10.26 -2.39 18.92
CA LYS A 344 -11.62 -2.42 18.38
C LYS A 344 -12.13 -1.00 18.15
N GLN A 345 -12.29 -0.61 16.87
CA GLN A 345 -12.59 0.78 16.50
C GLN A 345 -13.98 1.22 16.99
N THR A 346 -14.93 0.31 17.06
CA THR A 346 -16.27 0.57 17.61
C THR A 346 -16.25 0.92 19.10
N ASN A 347 -15.14 0.69 19.82
CA ASN A 347 -14.94 1.05 21.22
C ASN A 347 -14.13 2.32 21.40
N VAL A 348 -13.55 2.88 20.32
CA VAL A 348 -12.67 4.04 20.44
C VAL A 348 -13.50 5.32 20.57
N VAL A 349 -13.08 6.16 21.48
CA VAL A 349 -13.63 7.49 21.71
C VAL A 349 -12.49 8.50 21.63
N TRP A 350 -12.59 9.42 20.70
CA TRP A 350 -11.61 10.50 20.56
C TRP A 350 -12.07 11.75 21.29
N ARG A 351 -11.15 12.32 22.07
CA ARG A 351 -11.36 13.62 22.70
C ARG A 351 -10.47 14.65 21.98
N ILE A 352 -11.10 15.55 21.26
CA ILE A 352 -10.44 16.67 20.59
C ILE A 352 -10.59 17.91 21.46
N THR A 353 -9.48 18.54 21.74
CA THR A 353 -9.40 19.70 22.60
C THR A 353 -9.27 20.96 21.76
N GLU A 354 -10.08 21.99 22.04
CA GLU A 354 -9.94 23.34 21.45
C GLU A 354 -8.72 24.11 21.98
N ALA A 355 -7.67 23.42 22.44
CA ALA A 355 -6.46 24.03 22.96
C ALA A 355 -5.54 24.58 21.86
N PHE A 356 -5.82 24.28 20.59
CA PHE A 356 -5.01 24.65 19.44
C PHE A 356 -5.84 25.42 18.40
N PRO A 357 -6.31 26.65 18.75
CA PRO A 357 -7.28 27.37 17.91
C PRO A 357 -6.72 27.89 16.58
N ASN A 358 -5.38 27.86 16.42
CA ASN A 358 -4.75 28.44 15.21
C ASN A 358 -4.48 27.40 14.10
N GLU A 359 -4.89 26.16 14.30
CA GLU A 359 -4.37 25.04 13.50
C GLU A 359 -5.43 24.34 12.69
N GLY A 360 -6.29 25.09 12.12
CA GLY A 360 -7.36 24.58 11.27
C GLY A 360 -8.70 24.55 11.99
N ASP A 361 -9.72 24.71 11.22
CA ASP A 361 -11.09 24.73 11.70
C ASP A 361 -11.60 23.31 11.92
N LEU A 362 -11.35 22.78 13.12
CA LEU A 362 -11.86 21.48 13.55
C LEU A 362 -13.37 21.34 13.39
N THR A 363 -14.07 22.45 13.36
CA THR A 363 -15.53 22.44 13.30
C THR A 363 -16.06 21.99 11.95
N ARG A 364 -15.25 22.01 10.91
CA ARG A 364 -15.65 21.61 9.56
C ARG A 364 -15.71 20.11 9.35
N SER A 365 -14.93 19.36 10.13
CA SER A 365 -14.78 17.90 9.92
C SER A 365 -15.86 17.07 10.63
N PHE A 366 -16.69 17.67 11.51
CA PHE A 366 -17.60 16.92 12.37
C PHE A 366 -18.98 17.56 12.43
N PRO A 367 -20.04 16.83 12.05
CA PRO A 367 -21.41 17.31 12.22
C PRO A 367 -21.72 17.58 13.70
N PRO A 368 -22.25 18.78 14.06
CA PRO A 368 -22.47 19.21 15.44
C PRO A 368 -23.38 18.28 16.24
N GLU A 369 -24.33 17.65 15.60
CA GLU A 369 -25.31 16.76 16.23
C GLU A 369 -24.70 15.44 16.74
N LYS A 370 -23.44 15.14 16.39
CA LYS A 370 -22.75 13.91 16.81
C LYS A 370 -21.61 14.18 17.81
N GLU A 371 -21.54 15.41 18.30
CA GLU A 371 -20.53 15.84 19.25
C GLU A 371 -21.06 15.94 20.67
N GLU A 372 -20.27 15.48 21.63
CA GLU A 372 -20.46 15.79 23.04
C GLU A 372 -19.41 16.82 23.46
N LYS A 373 -19.81 17.88 24.16
CA LYS A 373 -18.90 18.93 24.60
C LYS A 373 -18.69 18.85 26.11
N GLU A 374 -17.43 18.85 26.51
CA GLU A 374 -17.01 18.95 27.90
C GLU A 374 -16.04 20.11 28.10
N SER A 375 -16.11 20.72 29.29
CA SER A 375 -15.08 21.68 29.70
C SER A 375 -14.09 21.01 30.63
N TYR A 376 -12.82 21.29 30.48
CA TYR A 376 -11.78 20.84 31.39
C TYR A 376 -10.76 21.93 31.71
N LEU A 377 -10.16 21.84 32.89
CA LEU A 377 -9.16 22.79 33.36
C LEU A 377 -7.75 22.21 33.18
N TYR A 378 -6.90 22.91 32.43
CA TYR A 378 -5.51 22.54 32.27
C TYR A 378 -4.62 23.78 32.46
N LYS A 379 -3.63 23.70 33.36
CA LYS A 379 -2.71 24.81 33.69
C LYS A 379 -3.41 26.15 33.98
N GLY A 380 -4.54 26.09 34.69
CA GLY A 380 -5.31 27.25 35.08
C GLY A 380 -6.17 27.89 33.99
N LYS A 381 -6.27 27.27 32.80
CA LYS A 381 -7.15 27.69 31.71
C LYS A 381 -8.23 26.67 31.45
N THR A 382 -9.45 27.15 31.19
CA THR A 382 -10.55 26.27 30.81
C THR A 382 -10.54 26.09 29.29
N TYR A 383 -10.59 24.85 28.85
CA TYR A 383 -10.67 24.44 27.46
C TYR A 383 -11.98 23.71 27.21
N GLN A 384 -12.49 23.80 26.02
CA GLN A 384 -13.59 22.97 25.52
C GLN A 384 -12.99 21.74 24.85
N SER A 385 -13.53 20.57 25.13
CA SER A 385 -13.23 19.36 24.37
C SER A 385 -14.47 18.82 23.67
N ARG A 386 -14.23 18.22 22.53
CA ARG A 386 -15.25 17.51 21.76
C ARG A 386 -14.97 16.03 21.87
N ILE A 387 -16.00 15.26 22.16
CA ILE A 387 -15.91 13.80 22.19
C ILE A 387 -16.51 13.28 20.91
N ILE A 388 -15.69 12.54 20.16
CA ILE A 388 -16.10 11.94 18.89
C ILE A 388 -15.93 10.45 19.00
N TYR A 389 -16.99 9.74 18.64
CA TYR A 389 -17.00 8.29 18.61
C TYR A 389 -16.54 7.79 17.25
N GLY A 390 -15.65 6.83 17.24
CA GLY A 390 -14.98 6.33 16.06
C GLY A 390 -13.56 6.90 15.93
N ALA A 391 -12.75 6.20 15.21
CA ALA A 391 -11.37 6.57 15.06
C ALA A 391 -10.99 6.55 13.60
N GLY A 392 -10.18 7.48 13.19
CA GLY A 392 -9.61 7.49 11.87
C GLY A 392 -8.32 8.26 11.83
N LEU A 393 -7.45 7.80 10.99
CA LEU A 393 -6.15 8.38 10.79
C LEU A 393 -6.22 9.77 10.15
N TYR A 394 -7.32 10.11 9.51
CA TYR A 394 -7.47 11.42 8.89
C TYR A 394 -7.23 12.55 9.89
N LEU A 395 -7.64 12.33 11.14
CA LEU A 395 -7.29 13.23 12.25
C LEU A 395 -5.78 13.38 12.41
N ARG A 396 -5.02 12.35 12.19
CA ARG A 396 -3.57 12.36 12.30
C ARG A 396 -2.90 13.07 11.12
N HIS A 397 -3.34 12.86 9.89
CA HIS A 397 -2.81 13.57 8.72
C HIS A 397 -3.04 15.08 8.76
N VAL A 398 -4.18 15.48 9.28
CA VAL A 398 -4.52 16.90 9.48
C VAL A 398 -3.84 17.47 10.73
N TRP A 399 -3.43 16.62 11.69
CA TRP A 399 -3.06 17.03 13.04
C TRP A 399 -1.71 16.50 13.52
N GLY A 400 -1.10 15.54 12.82
CA GLY A 400 0.18 14.95 13.22
C GLY A 400 1.31 15.95 13.34
N ASP A 401 1.25 17.02 12.54
CA ASP A 401 2.20 18.14 12.59
C ASP A 401 1.84 19.16 13.69
N LEU A 402 0.68 19.03 14.30
CA LEU A 402 0.05 20.04 15.13
C LEU A 402 -0.02 19.68 16.62
N ILE A 403 0.12 18.40 16.97
CA ILE A 403 0.15 17.94 18.36
C ILE A 403 1.55 17.40 18.68
N PRO A 404 2.41 18.17 19.39
CA PRO A 404 3.69 17.66 19.83
C PRO A 404 3.51 16.40 20.69
N GLY A 405 4.06 15.27 20.26
CA GLY A 405 3.94 13.98 20.94
C GLY A 405 3.03 12.97 20.23
N PHE A 406 2.34 13.32 19.15
CA PHE A 406 1.60 12.38 18.32
C PHE A 406 2.45 11.80 17.17
N ALA A 407 3.56 12.43 16.85
CA ALA A 407 4.60 11.87 16.00
C ALA A 407 5.57 11.09 16.90
N GLY A 408 5.23 9.90 17.26
CA GLY A 408 6.05 8.96 18.00
C GLY A 408 6.55 7.88 17.11
#